data_514fc68131f650392296e221ddcee43a
#
_entry.id   514fc68131f650392296e221ddcee43a
#
_cell.length_a   1.000
_cell.length_b   1.000
_cell.length_c   1.000
_cell.angle_alpha   90.00
_cell.angle_beta   90.00
_cell.angle_gamma   90.00
#
_symmetry.space_group_name_H-M   'P 1'
#
loop_
_entity.id
_entity.type
_entity.pdbx_description
1 polymer ?
#
loop_
_entity_poly.entity_id
_entity_poly.type
_entity_poly.pdbx_seq_one_letter_code
_entity_poly.pdbx_strand_id
1 'polypeptide(L)'
;MISRKDRQKAKRLKSVRDRQHLTQEKMAERLDISYSTYQRMESGRKNITIEHLEKLHKEFGVSSDYILFGTVNDEKHYELELEYMNDETKFLMVTRLIACLCRLDENKYKELMIKLEKDLKEIQ
;
A
#
# COMPACT_ATOMS: atom_id res chain seq x y z
N MET A 1 -12.27 -0.92 27.14
CA MET A 1 -11.10 -1.75 26.81
C MET A 1 -10.96 -1.87 25.30
N ILE A 2 -9.80 -1.54 24.75
CA ILE A 2 -9.57 -1.58 23.30
C ILE A 2 -9.27 -3.02 22.88
N SER A 3 -9.99 -3.55 21.91
CA SER A 3 -9.76 -4.91 21.43
C SER A 3 -8.42 -5.02 20.68
N ARG A 4 -7.89 -6.24 20.59
CA ARG A 4 -6.65 -6.51 19.83
C ARG A 4 -6.81 -6.13 18.36
N LYS A 5 -8.00 -6.42 17.78
CA LYS A 5 -8.31 -6.08 16.39
C LYS A 5 -8.29 -4.57 16.15
N ASP A 6 -8.85 -3.80 17.08
CA ASP A 6 -8.89 -2.35 16.97
C ASP A 6 -7.48 -1.74 17.08
N ARG A 7 -6.65 -2.29 17.95
CA ARG A 7 -5.24 -1.87 18.04
C ARG A 7 -4.45 -2.15 16.76
N GLN A 8 -4.70 -3.28 16.13
CA GLN A 8 -4.04 -3.64 14.87
C GLN A 8 -4.45 -2.71 13.73
N LYS A 9 -5.74 -2.39 13.63
CA LYS A 9 -6.26 -1.41 12.64
C LYS A 9 -5.62 -0.04 12.87
N ALA A 10 -5.55 0.39 14.12
CA ALA A 10 -4.94 1.67 14.49
C ALA A 10 -3.45 1.72 14.11
N LYS A 11 -2.72 0.64 14.34
CA LYS A 11 -1.31 0.54 13.94
C LYS A 11 -1.12 0.63 12.43
N ARG A 12 -2.02 0.02 11.67
CA ARG A 12 -1.98 0.10 10.21
C ARG A 12 -2.27 1.51 9.72
N LEU A 13 -3.22 2.20 10.34
CA LEU A 13 -3.51 3.59 10.04
C LEU A 13 -2.27 4.48 10.30
N LYS A 14 -1.61 4.29 11.44
CA LYS A 14 -0.36 4.99 11.75
C LYS A 14 0.73 4.69 10.72
N SER A 15 0.83 3.45 10.29
CA SER A 15 1.79 3.03 9.26
C SER A 15 1.57 3.77 7.93
N VAL A 16 0.32 3.94 7.53
CA VAL A 16 -0.03 4.73 6.33
C VAL A 16 0.44 6.17 6.50
N ARG A 17 0.16 6.78 7.64
CA ARG A 17 0.59 8.15 7.94
C ARG A 17 2.10 8.30 7.89
N ASP A 18 2.82 7.38 8.54
CA ASP A 18 4.29 7.41 8.60
C ASP A 18 4.91 7.27 7.19
N ARG A 19 4.34 6.43 6.34
CA ARG A 19 4.80 6.28 4.95
C ARG A 19 4.63 7.55 4.13
N GLN A 20 3.61 8.35 4.44
CA GLN A 20 3.36 9.62 3.78
C GLN A 20 4.13 10.78 4.41
N HIS A 21 4.88 10.53 5.48
CA HIS A 21 5.65 11.54 6.21
C HIS A 21 4.76 12.69 6.72
N LEU A 22 3.54 12.37 7.13
CA LEU A 22 2.57 13.34 7.61
C LEU A 22 2.52 13.35 9.15
N THR A 23 2.24 14.54 9.71
CA THR A 23 1.88 14.65 11.11
C THR A 23 0.43 14.20 11.31
N GLN A 24 0.02 13.92 12.54
CA GLN A 24 -1.37 13.59 12.87
C GLN A 24 -2.34 14.71 12.45
N GLU A 25 -1.93 15.97 12.62
CA GLU A 25 -2.72 17.13 12.21
C GLU A 25 -2.94 17.16 10.70
N LYS A 26 -1.87 16.95 9.93
CA LYS A 26 -1.94 16.94 8.47
C LYS A 26 -2.77 15.76 7.97
N MET A 27 -2.63 14.61 8.60
CA MET A 27 -3.45 13.44 8.26
C MET A 27 -4.93 13.71 8.49
N ALA A 28 -5.28 14.35 9.61
CA ALA A 28 -6.65 14.74 9.91
C ALA A 28 -7.22 15.69 8.85
N GLU A 29 -6.43 16.68 8.42
CA GLU A 29 -6.81 17.57 7.33
C GLU A 29 -7.11 16.81 6.03
N ARG A 30 -6.23 15.88 5.67
CA ARG A 30 -6.37 15.08 4.45
C ARG A 30 -7.61 14.19 4.49
N LEU A 31 -7.98 13.70 5.65
CA LEU A 31 -9.18 12.89 5.85
C LEU A 31 -10.44 13.71 6.14
N ASP A 32 -10.31 15.03 6.20
CA ASP A 32 -11.41 15.96 6.50
C ASP A 32 -12.11 15.63 7.81
N ILE A 33 -11.33 15.41 8.85
CA ILE A 33 -11.80 15.14 10.21
C ILE A 33 -11.02 15.99 11.21
N SER A 34 -11.55 16.12 12.43
CA SER A 34 -10.86 16.86 13.48
C SER A 34 -9.60 16.12 13.94
N TYR A 35 -8.64 16.88 14.43
CA TYR A 35 -7.41 16.34 15.01
C TYR A 35 -7.69 15.35 16.15
N SER A 36 -8.60 15.72 17.06
CA SER A 36 -8.98 14.85 18.18
C SER A 36 -9.62 13.54 17.71
N THR A 37 -10.44 13.60 16.68
CA THR A 37 -11.04 12.40 16.06
C THR A 37 -9.95 11.49 15.51
N TYR A 38 -9.00 12.06 14.77
CA TYR A 38 -7.90 11.29 14.19
C TYR A 38 -7.03 10.64 15.28
N GLN A 39 -6.68 11.39 16.34
CA GLN A 39 -5.91 10.84 17.45
C GLN A 39 -6.61 9.64 18.09
N ARG A 40 -7.92 9.73 18.27
CA ARG A 40 -8.71 8.63 18.84
C ARG A 40 -8.76 7.41 17.92
N MET A 41 -8.81 7.63 16.62
CA MET A 41 -8.73 6.54 15.63
C MET A 41 -7.36 5.85 15.68
N GLU A 42 -6.29 6.60 15.70
CA GLU A 42 -4.92 6.06 15.71
C GLU A 42 -4.56 5.40 17.06
N SER A 43 -5.24 5.76 18.14
CA SER A 43 -5.09 5.11 19.45
C SER A 43 -5.97 3.87 19.61
N GLY A 44 -6.85 3.59 18.66
CA GLY A 44 -7.78 2.49 18.72
C GLY A 44 -9.05 2.75 19.51
N ARG A 45 -9.23 3.96 20.02
CA ARG A 45 -10.40 4.34 20.85
C ARG A 45 -11.64 4.64 20.01
N LYS A 46 -11.47 4.93 18.73
CA LYS A 46 -12.56 5.20 17.82
C LYS A 46 -12.44 4.29 16.61
N ASN A 47 -13.56 3.74 16.18
CA ASN A 47 -13.62 2.88 15.00
C ASN A 47 -13.35 3.68 13.72
N ILE A 48 -12.68 3.04 12.78
CA ILE A 48 -12.50 3.56 11.43
C ILE A 48 -13.77 3.21 10.65
N THR A 49 -14.48 4.24 10.18
CA THR A 49 -15.73 4.05 9.46
C THR A 49 -15.46 3.75 7.96
N ILE A 50 -16.49 3.31 7.27
CA ILE A 50 -16.44 3.09 5.82
C ILE A 50 -16.05 4.40 5.11
N GLU A 51 -16.57 5.54 5.55
CA GLU A 51 -16.23 6.85 4.99
C GLU A 51 -14.75 7.17 5.13
N HIS A 52 -14.15 6.83 6.28
CA HIS A 52 -12.72 6.99 6.50
C HIS A 52 -11.92 6.09 5.55
N LEU A 53 -12.35 4.86 5.33
CA LEU A 53 -11.71 3.92 4.41
C LEU A 53 -11.78 4.42 2.96
N GLU A 54 -12.91 4.97 2.55
CA GLU A 54 -13.08 5.58 1.23
C GLU A 54 -12.12 6.74 1.01
N LYS A 55 -11.99 7.61 2.01
CA LYS A 55 -11.05 8.75 1.95
C LYS A 55 -9.59 8.30 1.92
N LEU A 56 -9.24 7.29 2.70
CA LEU A 56 -7.89 6.71 2.67
C LEU A 56 -7.55 6.16 1.29
N HIS A 57 -8.49 5.50 0.65
CA HIS A 57 -8.31 5.00 -0.69
C HIS A 57 -8.14 6.15 -1.71
N LYS A 58 -9.02 7.15 -1.64
CA LYS A 58 -9.01 8.29 -2.54
C LYS A 58 -7.73 9.12 -2.41
N GLU A 59 -7.30 9.40 -1.17
CA GLU A 59 -6.16 10.28 -0.90
C GLU A 59 -4.81 9.58 -1.06
N PHE A 60 -4.71 8.31 -0.67
CA PHE A 60 -3.44 7.59 -0.57
C PHE A 60 -3.39 6.28 -1.34
N GLY A 61 -4.47 5.89 -1.99
CA GLY A 61 -4.53 4.60 -2.68
C GLY A 61 -4.51 3.38 -1.77
N VAL A 62 -4.81 3.55 -0.49
CA VAL A 62 -4.78 2.49 0.51
C VAL A 62 -6.04 1.63 0.38
N SER A 63 -5.88 0.31 0.30
CA SER A 63 -7.02 -0.61 0.25
C SER A 63 -7.67 -0.76 1.62
N SER A 64 -9.00 -0.91 1.63
CA SER A 64 -9.74 -1.20 2.86
C SER A 64 -9.31 -2.53 3.47
N ASP A 65 -8.98 -3.51 2.67
CA ASP A 65 -8.50 -4.81 3.13
C ASP A 65 -7.20 -4.71 3.93
N TYR A 66 -6.31 -3.81 3.54
CA TYR A 66 -5.10 -3.56 4.32
C TYR A 66 -5.41 -3.05 5.71
N ILE A 67 -6.26 -2.03 5.82
CA ILE A 67 -6.61 -1.45 7.12
C ILE A 67 -7.34 -2.48 8.00
N LEU A 68 -8.30 -3.19 7.42
CA LEU A 68 -9.16 -4.13 8.17
C LEU A 68 -8.46 -5.44 8.53
N PHE A 69 -7.68 -5.99 7.62
CA PHE A 69 -7.15 -7.35 7.74
C PHE A 69 -5.63 -7.46 7.63
N GLY A 70 -4.96 -6.42 7.17
CA GLY A 70 -3.52 -6.44 6.97
C GLY A 70 -3.05 -7.25 5.77
N THR A 71 -3.92 -7.50 4.81
CA THR A 71 -3.68 -8.39 3.67
C THR A 71 -3.02 -7.70 2.47
N VAL A 72 -2.11 -6.79 2.72
CA VAL A 72 -1.33 -6.20 1.62
C VAL A 72 -0.05 -6.98 1.48
N ASN A 73 0.23 -7.62 0.45
CA ASN A 73 1.48 -8.35 0.14
C ASN A 73 1.53 -9.80 0.63
N ASP A 74 0.40 -10.48 0.61
CA ASP A 74 0.45 -11.92 0.62
C ASP A 74 0.91 -12.33 -0.80
N GLU A 75 2.01 -13.05 -0.92
CA GLU A 75 2.51 -13.57 -2.20
C GLU A 75 1.41 -14.32 -2.97
N LYS A 76 0.57 -15.05 -2.25
CA LYS A 76 -0.58 -15.75 -2.81
C LYS A 76 -1.58 -14.81 -3.47
N HIS A 77 -1.77 -13.62 -2.92
CA HIS A 77 -2.69 -12.64 -3.48
C HIS A 77 -2.18 -12.11 -4.83
N TYR A 78 -0.87 -11.83 -4.91
CA TYR A 78 -0.24 -11.43 -6.18
C TYR A 78 -0.28 -12.52 -7.24
N GLU A 79 -0.02 -13.76 -6.84
CA GLU A 79 -0.10 -14.90 -7.76
C GLU A 79 -1.51 -15.05 -8.33
N LEU A 80 -2.54 -14.94 -7.49
CA LEU A 80 -3.94 -15.00 -7.92
C LEU A 80 -4.29 -13.83 -8.85
N GLU A 81 -3.89 -12.62 -8.50
CA GLU A 81 -4.14 -11.44 -9.35
C GLU A 81 -3.47 -11.58 -10.72
N LEU A 82 -2.22 -12.03 -10.75
CA LEU A 82 -1.49 -12.23 -12.00
C LEU A 82 -2.13 -13.32 -12.86
N GLU A 83 -2.66 -14.38 -12.26
CA GLU A 83 -3.32 -15.46 -12.97
C GLU A 83 -4.60 -15.00 -13.67
N TYR A 84 -5.34 -14.07 -13.06
CA TYR A 84 -6.59 -13.54 -13.61
C TYR A 84 -6.40 -12.31 -14.51
N MET A 85 -5.20 -11.75 -14.57
CA MET A 85 -4.92 -10.62 -15.44
C MET A 85 -4.82 -11.05 -16.90
N ASN A 86 -5.41 -10.26 -17.80
CA ASN A 86 -5.22 -10.47 -19.22
C ASN A 86 -3.81 -10.00 -19.65
N ASP A 87 -3.38 -10.39 -20.82
CA ASP A 87 -2.04 -10.08 -21.34
C ASP A 87 -1.78 -8.58 -21.49
N GLU A 88 -2.81 -7.82 -21.85
CA GLU A 88 -2.72 -6.35 -21.96
C GLU A 88 -2.40 -5.70 -20.61
N THR A 89 -3.09 -6.13 -19.54
CA THR A 89 -2.85 -5.63 -18.19
C THR A 89 -1.45 -6.01 -17.71
N LYS A 90 -1.00 -7.23 -17.96
CA LYS A 90 0.37 -7.68 -17.63
C LYS A 90 1.41 -6.83 -18.35
N PHE A 91 1.19 -6.53 -19.62
CA PHE A 91 2.08 -5.68 -20.42
C PHE A 91 2.18 -4.28 -19.83
N LEU A 92 1.04 -3.67 -19.46
CA LEU A 92 1.02 -2.35 -18.83
C LEU A 92 1.77 -2.34 -17.49
N MET A 93 1.63 -3.37 -16.68
CA MET A 93 2.34 -3.48 -15.41
C MET A 93 3.85 -3.57 -15.62
N VAL A 94 4.28 -4.39 -16.56
CA VAL A 94 5.70 -4.53 -16.91
C VAL A 94 6.26 -3.21 -17.43
N THR A 95 5.51 -2.50 -18.28
CA THR A 95 5.92 -1.20 -18.83
C THR A 95 6.08 -0.16 -17.72
N ARG A 96 5.15 -0.13 -16.75
CA ARG A 96 5.26 0.77 -15.59
C ARG A 96 6.45 0.43 -14.71
N LEU A 97 6.70 -0.85 -14.49
CA LEU A 97 7.86 -1.32 -13.73
C LEU A 97 9.17 -0.89 -14.40
N ILE A 98 9.28 -1.06 -15.70
CA ILE A 98 10.44 -0.62 -16.48
C ILE A 98 10.62 0.89 -16.36
N ALA A 99 9.55 1.67 -16.45
CA ALA A 99 9.61 3.13 -16.28
C ALA A 99 10.12 3.52 -14.88
N CYS A 100 9.72 2.80 -13.84
CA CYS A 100 10.23 3.00 -12.49
C CYS A 100 11.72 2.64 -12.39
N LEU A 101 12.13 1.55 -13.02
CA LEU A 101 13.54 1.12 -13.05
C LEU A 101 14.42 2.12 -13.78
N CYS A 102 13.91 2.78 -14.82
CA CYS A 102 14.65 3.81 -15.56
C CYS A 102 14.98 5.07 -14.72
N ARG A 103 14.31 5.24 -13.58
CA ARG A 103 14.62 6.32 -12.63
C ARG A 103 15.76 5.97 -11.67
N LEU A 104 16.19 4.71 -11.65
CA LEU A 104 17.32 4.28 -10.85
C LEU A 104 18.62 4.78 -11.50
N ASP A 105 19.70 4.82 -10.71
CA ASP A 105 20.99 5.16 -11.28
C ASP A 105 21.38 4.08 -12.31
N GLU A 106 22.19 4.49 -13.28
CA GLU A 106 22.54 3.66 -14.43
C GLU A 106 23.16 2.30 -14.03
N ASN A 107 24.00 2.30 -13.00
CA ASN A 107 24.64 1.08 -12.53
C ASN A 107 23.66 0.10 -11.91
N LYS A 108 22.76 0.59 -11.08
CA LYS A 108 21.70 -0.22 -10.46
C LYS A 108 20.74 -0.78 -11.52
N TYR A 109 20.40 0.02 -12.50
CA TYR A 109 19.57 -0.40 -13.61
C TYR A 109 20.21 -1.57 -14.37
N LYS A 110 21.49 -1.45 -14.71
CA LYS A 110 22.23 -2.50 -15.42
C LYS A 110 22.30 -3.79 -14.60
N GLU A 111 22.58 -3.71 -13.33
CA GLU A 111 22.62 -4.88 -12.43
C GLU A 111 21.29 -5.60 -12.38
N LEU A 112 20.19 -4.85 -12.24
CA LEU A 112 18.84 -5.42 -12.21
C LEU A 112 18.47 -6.09 -13.54
N MET A 113 18.81 -5.47 -14.66
CA MET A 113 18.51 -6.02 -15.98
C MET A 113 19.27 -7.32 -16.24
N ILE A 114 20.55 -7.39 -15.84
CA ILE A 114 21.35 -8.61 -15.96
C ILE A 114 20.73 -9.75 -15.13
N LYS A 115 20.34 -9.43 -13.92
CA LYS A 115 19.71 -10.40 -13.02
C LYS A 115 18.38 -10.90 -13.56
N LEU A 116 17.54 -10.00 -14.09
CA LEU A 116 16.25 -10.35 -14.69
C LEU A 116 16.42 -11.24 -15.92
N GLU A 117 17.36 -10.94 -16.79
CA GLU A 117 17.65 -11.79 -17.95
C GLU A 117 18.07 -13.19 -17.54
N LYS A 118 18.92 -13.30 -16.53
CA LYS A 118 19.35 -14.58 -15.99
C LYS A 118 18.18 -15.37 -15.42
N ASP A 119 17.34 -14.74 -14.61
CA ASP A 119 16.18 -15.38 -14.00
C ASP A 119 15.16 -15.83 -15.06
N LEU A 120 14.94 -15.03 -16.09
CA LEU A 120 14.05 -15.37 -17.20
C LEU A 120 14.54 -16.57 -17.99
N LYS A 121 15.85 -16.71 -18.20
CA LYS A 121 16.45 -17.87 -18.87
C LYS A 121 16.28 -19.15 -18.07
N GLU A 122 16.34 -19.08 -16.76
CA GLU A 122 16.14 -20.23 -15.87
C GLU A 122 14.69 -20.74 -15.87
N ILE A 123 13.73 -19.88 -16.19
CA ILE A 123 12.29 -20.22 -16.23
C ILE A 123 11.90 -20.88 -17.57
N GLN A 124 12.66 -20.69 -18.62
CA GLN A 124 12.36 -21.27 -19.94
C GLN A 124 12.72 -22.75 -20.03
#